data_8d3982a3906b16e0a29585ba1c9e6440
#
_entry.id   8d3982a3906b16e0a29585ba1c9e6440
#
_cell.length_a   1.000
_cell.length_b   1.000
_cell.length_c   1.000
_cell.angle_alpha   90.00
_cell.angle_beta   90.00
_cell.angle_gamma   90.00
#
_symmetry.space_group_name_H-M   'P 1'
#
loop_
_entity.id
_entity.type
_entity.pdbx_description
1 polymer ?
#
loop_
_entity_poly.entity_id
_entity_poly.type
_entity_poly.pdbx_seq_one_letter_code
_entity_poly.pdbx_strand_id
1 'polypeptide(L)'
;MGCIPPELKLPSLPRGPKGERGKQGIQGPPGKPGKGLSSKELKAIELLINNKREYVVESTSYSFGFAPTITGFVYLTNHGHLYKLENKNSQTVGKDIELITRIAERKDFIAINRIAYGEDIKQVFSAVTREGIVYISNDLKKWSMIKNSIILNN
;
A
#
# COMPACT_ATOMS: atom_id res chain seq x y z
N MET A 1 99.73 16.84 -14.07
CA MET A 1 98.98 16.37 -12.89
C MET A 1 98.16 17.53 -12.39
N GLY A 2 96.85 17.55 -12.66
CA GLY A 2 95.90 18.61 -12.26
C GLY A 2 95.14 18.18 -10.97
N CYS A 3 95.34 18.94 -9.91
CA CYS A 3 94.54 18.77 -8.69
C CYS A 3 93.13 19.35 -8.89
N ILE A 4 92.13 18.49 -8.70
CA ILE A 4 90.74 18.89 -8.66
C ILE A 4 90.45 19.37 -7.21
N PRO A 5 89.95 20.59 -7.04
CA PRO A 5 89.56 21.05 -5.64
C PRO A 5 88.36 20.31 -5.16
N PRO A 6 88.23 20.07 -3.82
CA PRO A 6 87.08 19.38 -3.24
C PRO A 6 85.83 20.23 -3.34
N GLU A 7 84.72 19.62 -3.81
CA GLU A 7 83.38 20.24 -3.84
C GLU A 7 82.93 20.67 -2.44
N LEU A 8 82.69 21.97 -2.28
CA LEU A 8 82.13 22.52 -1.09
C LEU A 8 80.66 22.10 -1.01
N LYS A 9 80.38 21.12 -0.19
CA LYS A 9 78.96 20.80 0.15
C LYS A 9 78.40 21.87 1.05
N LEU A 10 77.56 22.73 0.50
CA LEU A 10 76.79 23.68 1.28
C LEU A 10 75.77 22.94 2.16
N PRO A 11 75.62 23.27 3.44
CA PRO A 11 74.58 22.68 4.31
C PRO A 11 73.23 23.05 3.81
N SER A 12 72.29 22.05 3.67
CA SER A 12 70.93 22.29 3.29
C SER A 12 70.18 23.11 4.40
N LEU A 13 69.66 24.23 4.01
CA LEU A 13 68.86 25.06 4.92
C LEU A 13 67.65 24.28 5.47
N PRO A 14 67.32 24.38 6.74
CA PRO A 14 66.16 23.71 7.32
C PRO A 14 64.87 24.16 6.61
N ARG A 15 64.02 23.22 6.29
CA ARG A 15 62.72 23.49 5.68
C ARG A 15 61.86 24.35 6.61
N GLY A 16 61.33 25.44 6.12
CA GLY A 16 60.45 26.30 6.88
C GLY A 16 59.23 25.58 7.48
N PRO A 17 58.65 26.07 8.55
CA PRO A 17 57.48 25.46 9.20
C PRO A 17 56.32 25.34 8.18
N LYS A 18 55.57 24.25 8.29
CA LYS A 18 54.37 24.01 7.49
C LYS A 18 53.37 25.13 7.79
N GLY A 19 52.83 25.76 6.74
CA GLY A 19 51.80 26.80 6.89
C GLY A 19 50.54 26.32 7.64
N GLU A 20 49.93 27.21 8.38
CA GLU A 20 48.76 26.93 9.17
C GLU A 20 47.56 26.45 8.30
N ARG A 21 46.77 25.54 8.84
CA ARG A 21 45.59 25.02 8.15
C ARG A 21 44.56 26.15 7.99
N GLY A 22 44.07 26.40 6.78
CA GLY A 22 43.03 27.39 6.52
C GLY A 22 41.81 27.19 7.44
N LYS A 23 41.18 28.28 7.86
CA LYS A 23 39.95 28.27 8.71
C LYS A 23 38.84 27.51 8.00
N GLN A 24 38.11 26.70 8.75
CA GLN A 24 36.94 25.99 8.26
C GLN A 24 35.90 26.99 7.74
N GLY A 25 35.35 26.76 6.57
CA GLY A 25 34.30 27.60 5.99
C GLY A 25 33.07 27.67 6.91
N ILE A 26 32.39 28.79 6.92
CA ILE A 26 31.14 28.99 7.66
C ILE A 26 30.06 28.02 7.15
N GLN A 27 29.26 27.50 8.08
CA GLN A 27 28.14 26.62 7.75
C GLN A 27 27.14 27.40 6.85
N GLY A 28 26.66 26.76 5.79
CA GLY A 28 25.67 27.35 4.90
C GLY A 28 24.36 27.68 5.64
N PRO A 29 23.56 28.61 5.14
CA PRO A 29 22.27 28.98 5.74
C PRO A 29 21.34 27.76 5.77
N PRO A 30 20.45 27.66 6.76
CA PRO A 30 19.42 26.62 6.84
C PRO A 30 18.62 26.55 5.54
N GLY A 31 18.29 25.34 5.07
CA GLY A 31 17.43 25.14 3.93
C GLY A 31 16.05 25.79 4.14
N LYS A 32 15.42 26.26 3.07
CA LYS A 32 14.06 26.80 3.13
C LYS A 32 13.10 25.74 3.68
N PRO A 33 12.12 26.10 4.55
CA PRO A 33 11.08 25.19 4.99
C PRO A 33 10.41 24.55 3.79
N GLY A 34 10.16 23.22 3.87
CA GLY A 34 9.38 22.52 2.84
C GLY A 34 8.00 23.18 2.68
N LYS A 35 7.48 23.21 1.47
CA LYS A 35 6.11 23.65 1.22
C LYS A 35 5.18 22.66 1.92
N GLY A 36 4.44 23.13 2.91
CA GLY A 36 3.37 22.36 3.53
C GLY A 36 2.28 22.00 2.50
N LEU A 37 1.46 21.01 2.82
CA LEU A 37 0.30 20.63 2.00
C LEU A 37 -0.62 21.83 1.78
N SER A 38 -1.09 22.00 0.57
CA SER A 38 -2.08 23.04 0.24
C SER A 38 -3.42 22.72 0.92
N SER A 39 -4.26 23.75 1.13
CA SER A 39 -5.62 23.55 1.69
C SER A 39 -6.47 22.58 0.86
N LYS A 40 -6.21 22.45 -0.44
CA LYS A 40 -6.88 21.51 -1.34
C LYS A 40 -6.44 20.07 -1.08
N GLU A 41 -5.14 19.85 -0.89
CA GLU A 41 -4.58 18.53 -0.55
C GLU A 41 -5.00 18.08 0.85
N LEU A 42 -5.00 18.99 1.83
CA LEU A 42 -5.51 18.70 3.18
C LEU A 42 -6.98 18.29 3.16
N LYS A 43 -7.85 19.00 2.42
CA LYS A 43 -9.25 18.60 2.26
C LYS A 43 -9.41 17.25 1.55
N ALA A 44 -8.60 16.96 0.55
CA ALA A 44 -8.62 15.66 -0.13
C ALA A 44 -8.23 14.52 0.83
N ILE A 45 -7.20 14.72 1.63
CA ILE A 45 -6.77 13.77 2.67
C ILE A 45 -7.86 13.59 3.73
N GLU A 46 -8.46 14.69 4.19
CA GLU A 46 -9.56 14.66 5.16
C GLU A 46 -10.77 13.88 4.64
N LEU A 47 -11.13 14.03 3.37
CA LEU A 47 -12.20 13.26 2.73
C LEU A 47 -11.88 11.76 2.66
N LEU A 48 -10.62 11.39 2.46
CA LEU A 48 -10.15 10.00 2.48
C LEU A 48 -10.17 9.43 3.89
N ILE A 49 -9.64 10.16 4.88
CA ILE A 49 -9.57 9.72 6.29
C ILE A 49 -10.97 9.56 6.87
N ASN A 50 -11.88 10.49 6.59
CA ASN A 50 -13.25 10.46 7.12
C ASN A 50 -14.16 9.47 6.39
N ASN A 51 -13.65 8.64 5.47
CA ASN A 51 -14.41 7.66 4.69
C ASN A 51 -15.71 8.22 4.05
N LYS A 52 -15.74 9.52 3.75
CA LYS A 52 -16.92 10.16 3.13
C LYS A 52 -17.13 9.72 1.68
N ARG A 53 -16.04 9.37 0.99
CA ARG A 53 -16.10 8.89 -0.40
C ARG A 53 -16.09 7.37 -0.43
N GLU A 54 -17.01 6.81 -1.23
CA GLU A 54 -17.01 5.39 -1.51
C GLU A 54 -16.02 5.05 -2.62
N TYR A 55 -15.25 3.97 -2.43
CA TYR A 55 -14.29 3.43 -3.40
C TYR A 55 -14.12 1.93 -3.19
N VAL A 56 -13.69 1.24 -4.23
CA VAL A 56 -13.37 -0.19 -4.15
C VAL A 56 -12.09 -0.39 -3.35
N VAL A 57 -12.16 -1.24 -2.32
CA VAL A 57 -11.01 -1.57 -1.46
C VAL A 57 -10.30 -2.83 -1.93
N GLU A 58 -11.06 -3.81 -2.41
CA GLU A 58 -10.50 -5.08 -2.86
C GLU A 58 -11.45 -5.81 -3.80
N SER A 59 -10.92 -6.78 -4.55
CA SER A 59 -11.68 -7.67 -5.41
C SER A 59 -11.22 -9.12 -5.25
N THR A 60 -12.15 -10.06 -5.44
CA THR A 60 -11.85 -11.49 -5.50
C THR A 60 -12.70 -12.17 -6.56
N SER A 61 -12.24 -13.33 -7.07
CA SER A 61 -13.03 -14.14 -8.01
C SER A 61 -14.06 -14.99 -7.27
N TYR A 62 -15.11 -15.38 -7.96
CA TYR A 62 -16.08 -16.39 -7.50
C TYR A 62 -16.42 -17.39 -8.60
N SER A 63 -16.94 -18.55 -8.17
CA SER A 63 -17.42 -19.58 -9.08
C SER A 63 -18.58 -20.32 -8.43
N PHE A 64 -19.77 -20.27 -9.02
CA PHE A 64 -20.95 -20.96 -8.53
C PHE A 64 -21.51 -21.92 -9.59
N GLY A 65 -22.15 -22.98 -9.10
CA GLY A 65 -22.77 -23.99 -9.97
C GLY A 65 -21.78 -24.98 -10.53
N PHE A 66 -22.33 -26.08 -11.08
CA PHE A 66 -21.52 -27.18 -11.60
C PHE A 66 -21.65 -27.29 -13.14
N ALA A 67 -22.85 -27.08 -13.68
CA ALA A 67 -23.08 -27.06 -15.13
C ALA A 67 -24.39 -26.31 -15.44
N PRO A 68 -24.34 -25.07 -15.93
CA PRO A 68 -23.15 -24.27 -16.21
C PRO A 68 -22.52 -23.66 -14.94
N THR A 69 -21.21 -23.52 -14.95
CA THR A 69 -20.48 -22.79 -13.91
C THR A 69 -20.59 -21.28 -14.16
N ILE A 70 -21.05 -20.54 -13.18
CA ILE A 70 -21.11 -19.07 -13.20
C ILE A 70 -19.85 -18.54 -12.51
N THR A 71 -19.03 -17.83 -13.25
CA THR A 71 -17.78 -17.26 -12.74
C THR A 71 -17.76 -15.75 -12.89
N GLY A 72 -16.97 -15.07 -12.08
CA GLY A 72 -16.80 -13.63 -12.19
C GLY A 72 -15.90 -13.07 -11.12
N PHE A 73 -15.92 -11.75 -11.05
CA PHE A 73 -15.24 -10.98 -10.00
C PHE A 73 -16.28 -10.29 -9.12
N VAL A 74 -15.96 -10.21 -7.83
CA VAL A 74 -16.70 -9.39 -6.90
C VAL A 74 -15.79 -8.29 -6.38
N TYR A 75 -16.33 -7.09 -6.26
CA TYR A 75 -15.65 -5.88 -5.78
C TYR A 75 -16.30 -5.42 -4.49
N LEU A 76 -15.50 -5.25 -3.45
CA LEU A 76 -15.93 -4.72 -2.17
C LEU A 76 -15.58 -3.24 -2.09
N THR A 77 -16.54 -2.41 -1.66
CA THR A 77 -16.26 -1.02 -1.32
C THR A 77 -16.00 -0.83 0.16
N ASN A 78 -15.34 0.26 0.52
CA ASN A 78 -15.14 0.66 1.91
C ASN A 78 -16.47 0.86 2.68
N HIS A 79 -17.59 1.12 1.98
CA HIS A 79 -18.94 1.23 2.55
C HIS A 79 -19.69 -0.11 2.65
N GLY A 80 -19.03 -1.21 2.29
CA GLY A 80 -19.61 -2.56 2.38
C GLY A 80 -20.53 -2.94 1.24
N HIS A 81 -20.61 -2.15 0.18
CA HIS A 81 -21.31 -2.59 -1.03
C HIS A 81 -20.47 -3.61 -1.79
N LEU A 82 -21.13 -4.65 -2.27
CA LEU A 82 -20.59 -5.68 -3.13
C LEU A 82 -21.16 -5.56 -4.53
N TYR A 83 -20.27 -5.40 -5.48
CA TYR A 83 -20.60 -5.40 -6.92
C TYR A 83 -20.01 -6.63 -7.57
N LYS A 84 -20.70 -7.18 -8.56
CA LYS A 84 -20.19 -8.29 -9.39
C LYS A 84 -19.97 -7.87 -10.82
N LEU A 85 -18.95 -8.48 -11.43
CA LEU A 85 -18.76 -8.53 -12.88
C LEU A 85 -18.78 -10.00 -13.28
N GLU A 86 -19.88 -10.44 -13.88
CA GLU A 86 -20.13 -11.84 -14.19
C GLU A 86 -19.68 -12.19 -15.59
N ASN A 87 -19.08 -13.36 -15.74
CA ASN A 87 -18.78 -13.92 -17.03
C ASN A 87 -20.06 -14.56 -17.59
N LYS A 88 -20.67 -13.92 -18.58
CA LYS A 88 -21.95 -14.37 -19.18
C LYS A 88 -21.76 -15.45 -20.25
N ASN A 89 -20.54 -15.62 -20.76
CA ASN A 89 -20.21 -16.71 -21.69
C ASN A 89 -18.71 -17.09 -21.57
N SER A 90 -18.33 -18.23 -22.11
CA SER A 90 -16.97 -18.77 -22.00
C SER A 90 -15.88 -17.92 -22.69
N GLN A 91 -16.25 -16.94 -23.51
CA GLN A 91 -15.32 -16.17 -24.33
C GLN A 91 -15.19 -14.70 -23.93
N THR A 92 -16.19 -14.15 -23.21
CA THR A 92 -16.20 -12.72 -22.87
C THR A 92 -16.60 -12.48 -21.41
N VAL A 93 -15.80 -11.69 -20.72
CA VAL A 93 -16.20 -11.13 -19.43
C VAL A 93 -17.27 -10.07 -19.68
N GLY A 94 -18.36 -10.09 -18.89
CA GLY A 94 -19.41 -9.07 -18.95
C GLY A 94 -18.83 -7.66 -18.76
N LYS A 95 -19.52 -6.65 -19.31
CA LYS A 95 -19.11 -5.25 -19.15
C LYS A 95 -19.89 -4.53 -18.04
N ASP A 96 -20.99 -5.13 -17.61
CA ASP A 96 -21.90 -4.50 -16.66
C ASP A 96 -21.56 -4.92 -15.24
N ILE A 97 -21.32 -3.92 -14.40
CA ILE A 97 -21.11 -4.11 -12.97
C ILE A 97 -22.46 -4.00 -12.27
N GLU A 98 -22.85 -5.06 -11.54
CA GLU A 98 -24.14 -5.16 -10.87
C GLU A 98 -23.94 -5.17 -9.36
N LEU A 99 -24.76 -4.42 -8.62
CA LEU A 99 -24.82 -4.47 -7.17
C LEU A 99 -25.43 -5.79 -6.70
N ILE A 100 -24.71 -6.54 -5.85
CA ILE A 100 -25.22 -7.77 -5.24
C ILE A 100 -26.00 -7.44 -3.96
N THR A 101 -25.31 -6.79 -3.00
CA THR A 101 -25.83 -6.49 -1.66
C THR A 101 -24.94 -5.48 -0.95
N ARG A 102 -25.37 -5.07 0.23
CA ARG A 102 -24.53 -4.38 1.21
C ARG A 102 -24.34 -5.28 2.41
N ILE A 103 -23.09 -5.52 2.82
CA ILE A 103 -22.74 -6.46 3.90
C ILE A 103 -23.29 -5.96 5.25
N ALA A 104 -23.06 -4.69 5.58
CA ALA A 104 -23.49 -4.04 6.80
C ALA A 104 -23.50 -2.50 6.67
N GLU A 105 -24.15 -1.81 7.59
CA GLU A 105 -24.18 -0.34 7.69
C GLU A 105 -22.86 0.23 8.24
N ARG A 106 -21.73 -0.14 7.61
CA ARG A 106 -20.39 0.29 7.99
C ARG A 106 -19.68 0.98 6.82
N LYS A 107 -18.61 1.74 7.12
CA LYS A 107 -17.81 2.49 6.12
C LYS A 107 -16.31 2.25 6.27
N ASP A 108 -15.94 1.16 6.88
CA ASP A 108 -14.57 0.83 7.27
C ASP A 108 -14.11 -0.55 6.78
N PHE A 109 -14.77 -1.10 5.76
CA PHE A 109 -14.31 -2.34 5.12
C PHE A 109 -12.96 -2.12 4.43
N ILE A 110 -12.06 -3.12 4.54
CA ILE A 110 -10.69 -3.05 4.01
C ILE A 110 -10.29 -4.24 3.16
N ALA A 111 -10.95 -5.39 3.32
CA ALA A 111 -10.57 -6.61 2.60
C ALA A 111 -11.74 -7.55 2.35
N ILE A 112 -11.65 -8.31 1.25
CA ILE A 112 -12.50 -9.46 0.95
C ILE A 112 -11.63 -10.61 0.46
N ASN A 113 -11.80 -11.80 1.05
CA ASN A 113 -11.08 -13.00 0.68
C ASN A 113 -12.04 -14.12 0.32
N ARG A 114 -11.57 -15.06 -0.49
CA ARG A 114 -12.27 -16.28 -0.87
C ARG A 114 -11.43 -17.49 -0.55
N ILE A 115 -12.07 -18.50 0.04
CA ILE A 115 -11.52 -19.84 0.19
C ILE A 115 -12.43 -20.81 -0.57
N ALA A 116 -11.86 -21.65 -1.42
CA ALA A 116 -12.54 -22.76 -2.06
C ALA A 116 -12.03 -24.07 -1.47
N TYR A 117 -12.91 -25.02 -1.15
CA TYR A 117 -12.54 -26.29 -0.53
C TYR A 117 -13.52 -27.41 -0.90
N GLY A 118 -13.05 -28.66 -0.75
CA GLY A 118 -13.82 -29.87 -1.01
C GLY A 118 -13.89 -30.28 -2.46
N GLU A 119 -14.35 -31.52 -2.71
CA GLU A 119 -14.54 -32.09 -4.06
C GLU A 119 -15.67 -31.35 -4.80
N ASP A 120 -16.75 -31.02 -4.09
CA ASP A 120 -17.73 -30.03 -4.57
C ASP A 120 -17.15 -28.64 -4.30
N ILE A 121 -17.12 -27.80 -5.30
CA ILE A 121 -16.56 -26.44 -5.20
C ILE A 121 -17.36 -25.63 -4.17
N LYS A 122 -17.08 -25.86 -2.89
CA LYS A 122 -17.60 -25.08 -1.78
C LYS A 122 -16.74 -23.85 -1.60
N GLN A 123 -17.36 -22.70 -1.38
CA GLN A 123 -16.69 -21.45 -1.22
C GLN A 123 -17.16 -20.76 0.04
N VAL A 124 -16.23 -20.09 0.71
CA VAL A 124 -16.51 -19.17 1.80
C VAL A 124 -15.81 -17.86 1.49
N PHE A 125 -16.55 -16.79 1.60
CA PHE A 125 -16.05 -15.43 1.49
C PHE A 125 -15.97 -14.82 2.88
N SER A 126 -14.89 -14.08 3.16
CA SER A 126 -14.74 -13.30 4.37
C SER A 126 -14.49 -11.85 4.02
N ALA A 127 -15.22 -10.93 4.64
CA ALA A 127 -14.99 -9.50 4.53
C ALA A 127 -14.55 -8.97 5.90
N VAL A 128 -13.52 -8.12 5.91
CA VAL A 128 -12.90 -7.62 7.13
C VAL A 128 -12.99 -6.11 7.18
N THR A 129 -13.27 -5.59 8.37
CA THR A 129 -13.28 -4.15 8.64
C THR A 129 -11.96 -3.71 9.27
N ARG A 130 -11.69 -2.40 9.25
CA ARG A 130 -10.51 -1.80 9.91
C ARG A 130 -10.45 -2.08 11.41
N GLU A 131 -11.61 -2.22 12.05
CA GLU A 131 -11.71 -2.57 13.47
C GLU A 131 -11.54 -4.07 13.75
N GLY A 132 -11.25 -4.90 12.73
CA GLY A 132 -11.05 -6.34 12.88
C GLY A 132 -12.34 -7.15 12.96
N ILE A 133 -13.49 -6.57 12.66
CA ILE A 133 -14.76 -7.32 12.57
C ILE A 133 -14.77 -8.11 11.27
N VAL A 134 -15.09 -9.41 11.37
CA VAL A 134 -15.14 -10.33 10.24
C VAL A 134 -16.57 -10.73 9.94
N TYR A 135 -16.93 -10.63 8.67
CA TYR A 135 -18.19 -11.12 8.11
C TYR A 135 -17.90 -12.29 7.18
N ILE A 136 -18.75 -13.33 7.19
CA ILE A 136 -18.64 -14.49 6.32
C ILE A 136 -19.91 -14.69 5.50
N SER A 137 -19.73 -15.24 4.30
CA SER A 137 -20.82 -15.62 3.38
C SER A 137 -20.40 -16.80 2.51
N ASN A 138 -21.38 -17.66 2.16
CA ASN A 138 -21.19 -18.74 1.19
C ASN A 138 -21.76 -18.39 -0.19
N ASP A 139 -22.58 -17.37 -0.30
CA ASP A 139 -23.39 -17.04 -1.48
C ASP A 139 -23.23 -15.58 -1.96
N LEU A 140 -22.38 -14.80 -1.29
CA LEU A 140 -22.18 -13.35 -1.51
C LEU A 140 -23.43 -12.48 -1.22
N LYS A 141 -24.56 -13.07 -0.90
CA LYS A 141 -25.84 -12.36 -0.67
C LYS A 141 -26.14 -12.20 0.81
N LYS A 142 -25.96 -13.28 1.58
CA LYS A 142 -26.23 -13.33 3.02
C LYS A 142 -24.90 -13.34 3.76
N TRP A 143 -24.71 -12.37 4.65
CA TRP A 143 -23.51 -12.19 5.44
C TRP A 143 -23.80 -12.31 6.92
N SER A 144 -22.94 -13.01 7.63
CA SER A 144 -23.03 -13.20 9.07
C SER A 144 -21.77 -12.70 9.74
N MET A 145 -21.89 -11.91 10.78
CA MET A 145 -20.77 -11.44 11.59
C MET A 145 -20.25 -12.57 12.46
N ILE A 146 -18.95 -12.79 12.49
CA ILE A 146 -18.31 -13.72 13.44
C ILE A 146 -18.25 -13.05 14.81
N LYS A 147 -18.88 -13.66 15.81
CA LYS A 147 -19.00 -13.10 17.18
C LYS A 147 -17.63 -12.96 17.89
N ASN A 148 -16.66 -13.78 17.53
CA ASN A 148 -15.30 -13.76 18.11
C ASN A 148 -14.35 -13.07 17.14
N SER A 149 -14.52 -11.78 16.91
CA SER A 149 -13.54 -10.99 16.19
C SER A 149 -12.21 -11.04 16.91
N ILE A 150 -11.12 -11.31 16.19
CA ILE A 150 -9.78 -11.31 16.77
C ILE A 150 -9.41 -9.84 17.02
N ILE A 151 -9.65 -9.36 18.22
CA ILE A 151 -9.15 -8.07 18.66
C ILE A 151 -7.70 -8.30 19.08
N LEU A 152 -6.76 -7.89 18.26
CA LEU A 152 -5.36 -7.82 18.63
C LEU A 152 -5.20 -6.60 19.55
N ASN A 153 -5.22 -6.84 20.85
CA ASN A 153 -4.83 -5.82 21.83
C ASN A 153 -3.30 -5.67 21.73
N ASN A 154 -2.86 -4.55 21.19
CA ASN A 154 -1.46 -4.10 21.28
C ASN A 154 -1.26 -3.37 22.61
#